data_ec769e3f12de092b50dbd8c253b4f073
#
_entry.id   ec769e3f12de092b50dbd8c253b4f073
#
_cell.length_a   1.000
_cell.length_b   1.000
_cell.length_c   1.000
_cell.angle_alpha   90.00
_cell.angle_beta   90.00
_cell.angle_gamma   90.00
#
_symmetry.space_group_name_H-M   'P 1'
#
loop_
_entity.id
_entity.type
_entity.pdbx_description
1 polymer ?
#
loop_
_entity_poly.entity_id
_entity_poly.type
_entity_poly.pdbx_seq_one_letter_code
_entity_poly.pdbx_strand_id
1 'polypeptide(L)'
;KMSRTASEGLALVKENKGNISLIEVNCETDFVAKNKDFIDFCKELSEINFTSKGDLNKINECKMSNGNPVKDNLVNLISKIGEKITIRRANFYDNSKGINFFYVHSAIEKGIGKIISFVKLEGVLKGKNEDIGSKIAMHIAASNPLALDKDGIDKNIVDKELEIIKAEITNSGKPAEVADKISKGKISKFLNDNSLLNQIW
;
A
#
# COMPACT_ATOMS: atom_id res chain seq x y z
N LYS A 1 -29.43 -5.10 2.81
CA LYS A 1 -28.30 -5.73 2.10
C LYS A 1 -27.07 -5.54 2.98
N MET A 2 -26.45 -6.62 3.48
CA MET A 2 -25.16 -6.54 4.16
C MET A 2 -24.18 -5.87 3.20
N SER A 3 -23.48 -4.83 3.68
CA SER A 3 -22.42 -4.16 2.93
C SER A 3 -21.29 -5.17 2.74
N ARG A 4 -21.12 -5.70 1.54
CA ARG A 4 -19.96 -6.55 1.22
C ARG A 4 -18.71 -5.71 1.25
N THR A 5 -17.65 -6.25 1.85
CA THR A 5 -16.36 -5.55 1.94
C THR A 5 -15.57 -5.81 0.67
N ALA A 6 -15.14 -4.74 -0.01
CA ALA A 6 -14.23 -4.84 -1.16
C ALA A 6 -12.80 -4.92 -0.63
N SER A 7 -12.32 -6.15 -0.37
CA SER A 7 -11.01 -6.43 0.23
C SER A 7 -9.98 -6.97 -0.78
N GLU A 8 -10.43 -7.39 -1.94
CA GLU A 8 -9.61 -7.79 -3.08
C GLU A 8 -9.39 -6.61 -4.04
N GLY A 9 -8.64 -6.80 -5.10
CA GLY A 9 -8.43 -5.79 -6.13
C GLY A 9 -7.02 -5.79 -6.69
N LEU A 10 -6.67 -4.65 -7.29
CA LEU A 10 -5.37 -4.42 -7.93
C LEU A 10 -4.75 -3.10 -7.49
N ALA A 11 -3.45 -3.11 -7.35
CA ALA A 11 -2.62 -1.92 -7.27
C ALA A 11 -1.88 -1.75 -8.61
N LEU A 12 -1.80 -0.50 -9.09
CA LEU A 12 -1.14 -0.17 -10.34
C LEU A 12 -0.12 0.94 -10.12
N VAL A 13 1.02 0.80 -10.79
CA VAL A 13 2.08 1.79 -10.84
C VAL A 13 2.36 2.17 -12.28
N LYS A 14 2.44 3.47 -12.53
CA LYS A 14 2.97 4.03 -13.78
C LYS A 14 4.18 4.88 -13.47
N GLU A 15 5.26 4.61 -14.18
CA GLU A 15 6.50 5.39 -14.13
C GLU A 15 6.74 6.07 -15.48
N ASN A 16 7.12 7.34 -15.44
CA ASN A 16 7.60 8.08 -16.60
C ASN A 16 8.62 9.14 -16.17
N LYS A 17 9.82 9.07 -16.73
CA LYS A 17 10.93 10.00 -16.45
C LYS A 17 11.19 10.18 -14.95
N GLY A 18 11.13 9.10 -14.19
CA GLY A 18 11.36 9.08 -12.75
C GLY A 18 10.19 9.57 -11.88
N ASN A 19 9.11 10.10 -12.48
CA ASN A 19 7.87 10.35 -11.77
C ASN A 19 7.06 9.07 -11.66
N ILE A 20 6.38 8.87 -10.55
CA ILE A 20 5.59 7.67 -10.29
C ILE A 20 4.18 8.05 -9.87
N SER A 21 3.19 7.38 -10.44
CA SER A 21 1.83 7.39 -9.94
C SER A 21 1.41 6.02 -9.46
N LEU A 22 0.67 5.97 -8.36
CA LEU A 22 0.12 4.77 -7.75
C LEU A 22 -1.39 4.90 -7.63
N ILE A 23 -2.11 3.84 -7.95
CA ILE A 23 -3.56 3.78 -7.76
C ILE A 23 -4.00 2.41 -7.29
N GLU A 24 -4.96 2.37 -6.39
CA GLU A 24 -5.55 1.15 -5.84
C GLU A 24 -7.04 1.11 -6.16
N VAL A 25 -7.46 0.00 -6.78
CA VAL A 25 -8.86 -0.27 -7.12
C VAL A 25 -9.28 -1.57 -6.47
N ASN A 26 -10.26 -1.51 -5.57
CA ASN A 26 -10.76 -2.66 -4.84
C ASN A 26 -12.02 -3.24 -5.46
N CYS A 27 -12.18 -4.55 -5.34
CA CYS A 27 -13.37 -5.33 -5.66
C CYS A 27 -13.67 -6.35 -4.55
N GLU A 28 -14.78 -7.08 -4.65
CA GLU A 28 -15.18 -8.03 -3.59
C GLU A 28 -14.42 -9.36 -3.68
N THR A 29 -14.11 -9.83 -4.90
CA THR A 29 -13.51 -11.16 -5.11
C THR A 29 -12.24 -11.09 -5.98
N ASP A 30 -11.38 -12.10 -5.82
CA ASP A 30 -10.20 -12.27 -6.66
C ASP A 30 -10.54 -12.69 -8.11
N PHE A 31 -11.74 -13.21 -8.35
CA PHE A 31 -12.24 -13.48 -9.70
C PHE A 31 -12.41 -12.19 -10.50
N VAL A 32 -12.98 -11.14 -9.87
CA VAL A 32 -13.11 -9.83 -10.49
C VAL A 32 -11.75 -9.17 -10.69
N ALA A 33 -10.82 -9.31 -9.75
CA ALA A 33 -9.46 -8.82 -9.90
C ALA A 33 -8.72 -9.42 -11.12
N LYS A 34 -9.15 -10.59 -11.60
CA LYS A 34 -8.63 -11.28 -12.81
C LYS A 34 -9.50 -11.06 -14.05
N ASN A 35 -10.62 -10.38 -13.90
CA ASN A 35 -11.56 -10.14 -15.03
C ASN A 35 -10.97 -9.13 -16.00
N LYS A 36 -11.08 -9.42 -17.30
CA LYS A 36 -10.51 -8.58 -18.36
C LYS A 36 -11.06 -7.15 -18.34
N ASP A 37 -12.38 -6.98 -18.20
CA ASP A 37 -12.99 -5.64 -18.21
C ASP A 37 -12.52 -4.81 -17.01
N PHE A 38 -12.35 -5.44 -15.84
CA PHE A 38 -11.80 -4.80 -14.64
C PHE A 38 -10.34 -4.38 -14.84
N ILE A 39 -9.50 -5.28 -15.40
CA ILE A 39 -8.10 -5.00 -15.67
C ILE A 39 -7.96 -3.87 -16.71
N ASP A 40 -8.73 -3.90 -17.77
CA ASP A 40 -8.69 -2.87 -18.82
C ASP A 40 -9.13 -1.51 -18.27
N PHE A 41 -10.18 -1.47 -17.45
CA PHE A 41 -10.58 -0.25 -16.70
C PHE A 41 -9.44 0.25 -15.81
N CYS A 42 -8.79 -0.61 -15.04
CA CYS A 42 -7.69 -0.25 -14.16
C CYS A 42 -6.48 0.29 -14.94
N LYS A 43 -6.15 -0.28 -16.10
CA LYS A 43 -5.06 0.19 -16.97
C LYS A 43 -5.30 1.63 -17.42
N GLU A 44 -6.48 1.90 -17.96
CA GLU A 44 -6.83 3.24 -18.43
C GLU A 44 -6.86 4.25 -17.27
N LEU A 45 -7.37 3.80 -16.11
CA LEU A 45 -7.38 4.59 -14.89
C LEU A 45 -5.95 4.94 -14.41
N SER A 46 -4.97 4.05 -14.59
CA SER A 46 -3.57 4.32 -14.25
C SER A 46 -2.96 5.42 -15.12
N GLU A 47 -3.31 5.47 -16.42
CA GLU A 47 -2.91 6.56 -17.32
C GLU A 47 -3.50 7.90 -16.89
N ILE A 48 -4.80 7.90 -16.56
CA ILE A 48 -5.53 9.09 -16.08
C ILE A 48 -4.95 9.56 -14.74
N ASN A 49 -4.65 8.64 -13.82
CA ASN A 49 -4.02 8.95 -12.54
C ASN A 49 -2.69 9.69 -12.71
N PHE A 50 -1.85 9.22 -13.64
CA PHE A 50 -0.56 9.86 -13.91
C PHE A 50 -0.73 11.31 -14.35
N THR A 51 -1.65 11.57 -15.27
CA THR A 51 -1.92 12.92 -15.79
C THR A 51 -2.64 13.82 -14.78
N SER A 52 -3.52 13.24 -13.95
CA SER A 52 -4.26 13.94 -12.88
C SER A 52 -3.45 14.12 -11.59
N LYS A 53 -2.21 13.62 -11.54
CA LYS A 53 -1.29 13.74 -10.39
C LYS A 53 -1.89 13.27 -9.07
N GLY A 54 -2.61 12.15 -9.07
CA GLY A 54 -3.17 11.54 -7.86
C GLY A 54 -4.43 12.22 -7.30
N ASP A 55 -4.98 13.21 -7.98
CA ASP A 55 -6.19 13.90 -7.54
C ASP A 55 -7.45 13.10 -7.91
N LEU A 56 -8.06 12.43 -6.92
CA LEU A 56 -9.24 11.59 -7.11
C LEU A 56 -10.45 12.35 -7.70
N ASN A 57 -10.62 13.62 -7.36
CA ASN A 57 -11.73 14.41 -7.92
C ASN A 57 -11.53 14.65 -9.41
N LYS A 58 -10.31 15.00 -9.81
CA LYS A 58 -9.98 15.16 -11.24
C LYS A 58 -10.07 13.81 -11.97
N ILE A 59 -9.57 12.73 -11.38
CA ILE A 59 -9.65 11.39 -11.96
C ILE A 59 -11.09 11.04 -12.30
N ASN A 60 -12.04 11.22 -11.37
CA ASN A 60 -13.44 10.89 -11.56
C ASN A 60 -14.12 11.65 -12.71
N GLU A 61 -13.70 12.88 -12.97
CA GLU A 61 -14.25 13.74 -14.04
C GLU A 61 -13.50 13.58 -15.38
N CYS A 62 -12.32 12.95 -15.39
CA CYS A 62 -11.58 12.71 -16.63
C CYS A 62 -12.35 11.77 -17.55
N LYS A 63 -12.29 12.06 -18.85
CA LYS A 63 -12.88 11.18 -19.88
C LYS A 63 -11.97 9.99 -20.16
N MET A 64 -12.57 8.82 -20.23
CA MET A 64 -11.95 7.60 -20.71
C MET A 64 -12.01 7.52 -22.25
N SER A 65 -11.39 6.51 -22.84
CA SER A 65 -11.30 6.29 -24.29
C SER A 65 -12.65 6.27 -25.01
N ASN A 66 -13.68 5.83 -24.30
CA ASN A 66 -15.07 5.83 -24.82
C ASN A 66 -15.78 7.18 -24.72
N GLY A 67 -15.10 8.25 -24.25
CA GLY A 67 -15.63 9.61 -24.12
C GLY A 67 -16.43 9.89 -22.85
N ASN A 68 -16.75 8.86 -22.04
CA ASN A 68 -17.47 9.02 -20.78
C ASN A 68 -16.52 9.29 -19.62
N PRO A 69 -16.95 10.00 -18.56
CA PRO A 69 -16.15 10.19 -17.35
C PRO A 69 -15.83 8.88 -16.65
N VAL A 70 -14.72 8.84 -15.89
CA VAL A 70 -14.34 7.67 -15.07
C VAL A 70 -15.46 7.24 -14.15
N LYS A 71 -16.13 8.17 -13.46
CA LYS A 71 -17.26 7.89 -12.56
C LYS A 71 -18.39 7.12 -13.24
N ASP A 72 -18.74 7.47 -14.47
CA ASP A 72 -19.83 6.80 -15.21
C ASP A 72 -19.38 5.42 -15.70
N ASN A 73 -18.13 5.29 -16.15
CA ASN A 73 -17.54 4.00 -16.51
C ASN A 73 -17.45 3.06 -15.31
N LEU A 74 -17.13 3.58 -14.12
CA LEU A 74 -17.12 2.80 -12.88
C LEU A 74 -18.52 2.26 -12.55
N VAL A 75 -19.57 3.10 -12.64
CA VAL A 75 -20.96 2.68 -12.42
C VAL A 75 -21.37 1.59 -13.41
N ASN A 76 -21.03 1.76 -14.70
CA ASN A 76 -21.32 0.78 -15.74
C ASN A 76 -20.59 -0.55 -15.49
N LEU A 77 -19.32 -0.50 -15.07
CA LEU A 77 -18.53 -1.68 -14.72
C LEU A 77 -19.14 -2.43 -13.52
N ILE A 78 -19.52 -1.71 -12.45
CA ILE A 78 -20.20 -2.26 -11.29
C ILE A 78 -21.51 -2.95 -11.70
N SER A 79 -22.30 -2.32 -12.58
CA SER A 79 -23.56 -2.87 -13.06
C SER A 79 -23.36 -4.13 -13.89
N LYS A 80 -22.30 -4.17 -14.71
CA LYS A 80 -21.96 -5.32 -15.57
C LYS A 80 -21.45 -6.52 -14.75
N ILE A 81 -20.59 -6.26 -13.78
CA ILE A 81 -19.91 -7.30 -12.98
C ILE A 81 -20.79 -7.77 -11.81
N GLY A 82 -21.60 -6.87 -11.24
CA GLY A 82 -22.46 -7.17 -10.09
C GLY A 82 -21.75 -7.15 -8.73
N GLU A 83 -20.51 -6.66 -8.67
CA GLU A 83 -19.73 -6.49 -7.44
C GLU A 83 -19.46 -5.02 -7.14
N LYS A 84 -19.24 -4.70 -5.87
CA LYS A 84 -18.77 -3.39 -5.45
C LYS A 84 -17.32 -3.19 -5.94
N ILE A 85 -17.10 -2.11 -6.68
CA ILE A 85 -15.76 -1.68 -7.11
C ILE A 85 -15.53 -0.27 -6.59
N THR A 86 -14.33 0.01 -6.09
CA THR A 86 -14.00 1.30 -5.50
C THR A 86 -12.59 1.72 -5.90
N ILE A 87 -12.43 2.94 -6.40
CA ILE A 87 -11.13 3.59 -6.53
C ILE A 87 -10.79 4.09 -5.12
N ARG A 88 -9.92 3.36 -4.43
CA ARG A 88 -9.68 3.58 -3.00
C ARG A 88 -8.78 4.76 -2.73
N ARG A 89 -7.66 4.82 -3.43
CA ARG A 89 -6.64 5.87 -3.27
C ARG A 89 -5.81 6.02 -4.53
N ALA A 90 -5.30 7.22 -4.72
CA ALA A 90 -4.40 7.58 -5.80
C ALA A 90 -3.32 8.51 -5.26
N ASN A 91 -2.10 8.37 -5.77
CA ASN A 91 -0.96 9.18 -5.38
C ASN A 91 -0.09 9.48 -6.59
N PHE A 92 0.68 10.56 -6.51
CA PHE A 92 1.70 10.94 -7.48
C PHE A 92 2.93 11.45 -6.76
N TYR A 93 4.09 10.98 -7.19
CA TYR A 93 5.38 11.35 -6.65
C TYR A 93 6.29 11.83 -7.77
N ASP A 94 6.64 13.10 -7.74
CA ASP A 94 7.65 13.65 -8.64
C ASP A 94 9.06 13.19 -8.21
N ASN A 95 10.03 13.37 -9.09
CA ASN A 95 11.45 13.05 -8.86
C ASN A 95 12.31 14.27 -8.46
N SER A 96 11.69 15.41 -8.09
CA SER A 96 12.39 16.69 -7.89
C SER A 96 13.36 16.67 -6.69
N LYS A 97 13.07 15.87 -5.65
CA LYS A 97 13.84 15.82 -4.41
C LYS A 97 14.53 14.49 -4.14
N GLY A 98 14.52 13.58 -5.09
CA GLY A 98 15.11 12.26 -4.88
C GLY A 98 14.77 11.29 -6.00
N ILE A 99 15.19 10.04 -5.83
CA ILE A 99 14.94 8.96 -6.78
C ILE A 99 13.79 8.10 -6.26
N ASN A 100 12.81 7.85 -7.10
CA ASN A 100 11.66 7.02 -6.82
C ASN A 100 11.91 5.58 -7.21
N PHE A 101 11.60 4.65 -6.32
CA PHE A 101 11.68 3.21 -6.55
C PHE A 101 10.36 2.55 -6.19
N PHE A 102 10.06 1.43 -6.84
CA PHE A 102 8.88 0.64 -6.51
C PHE A 102 9.15 -0.85 -6.73
N TYR A 103 8.32 -1.66 -6.11
CA TYR A 103 8.28 -3.09 -6.31
C TYR A 103 6.82 -3.55 -6.47
N VAL A 104 6.56 -4.39 -7.46
CA VAL A 104 5.25 -4.99 -7.71
C VAL A 104 5.31 -6.46 -7.31
N HIS A 105 4.57 -6.81 -6.26
CA HIS A 105 4.45 -8.19 -5.80
C HIS A 105 3.22 -8.86 -6.40
N SER A 106 3.37 -10.15 -6.74
CA SER A 106 2.33 -10.93 -7.44
C SER A 106 1.81 -10.20 -8.68
N ALA A 107 2.76 -9.76 -9.52
CA ALA A 107 2.45 -9.08 -10.77
C ALA A 107 1.64 -9.98 -11.71
N ILE A 108 0.53 -9.45 -12.21
CA ILE A 108 -0.26 -10.09 -13.28
C ILE A 108 0.13 -9.57 -14.65
N GLU A 109 0.57 -8.32 -14.71
CA GLU A 109 1.17 -7.64 -15.87
C GLU A 109 2.19 -6.61 -15.39
N LYS A 110 2.92 -6.01 -16.34
CA LYS A 110 3.89 -4.94 -16.01
C LYS A 110 3.20 -3.78 -15.31
N GLY A 111 3.64 -3.46 -14.09
CA GLY A 111 3.10 -2.37 -13.29
C GLY A 111 1.75 -2.64 -12.63
N ILE A 112 1.24 -3.87 -12.67
CA ILE A 112 -0.04 -4.27 -12.09
C ILE A 112 0.16 -5.50 -11.22
N GLY A 113 -0.26 -5.43 -9.96
CA GLY A 113 -0.14 -6.55 -9.03
C GLY A 113 -1.06 -6.43 -7.83
N LYS A 114 -0.93 -7.37 -6.90
CA LYS A 114 -1.72 -7.35 -5.66
C LYS A 114 -1.18 -6.36 -4.62
N ILE A 115 0.14 -6.19 -4.57
CA ILE A 115 0.80 -5.26 -3.65
C ILE A 115 1.83 -4.46 -4.44
N ILE A 116 1.84 -3.16 -4.20
CA ILE A 116 2.90 -2.28 -4.67
C ILE A 116 3.46 -1.53 -3.48
N SER A 117 4.76 -1.63 -3.29
CA SER A 117 5.51 -0.81 -2.36
C SER A 117 6.27 0.26 -3.10
N PHE A 118 6.41 1.42 -2.46
CA PHE A 118 7.06 2.60 -3.01
C PHE A 118 8.04 3.18 -2.01
N VAL A 119 9.20 3.60 -2.51
CA VAL A 119 10.24 4.28 -1.73
C VAL A 119 10.78 5.45 -2.51
N LYS A 120 10.90 6.59 -1.86
CA LYS A 120 11.65 7.73 -2.36
C LYS A 120 12.91 7.88 -1.53
N LEU A 121 14.08 7.86 -2.17
CA LEU A 121 15.36 8.11 -1.53
C LEU A 121 15.84 9.49 -1.90
N GLU A 122 16.11 10.31 -0.88
CA GLU A 122 16.72 11.62 -1.02
C GLU A 122 18.24 11.50 -0.90
N GLY A 123 18.96 12.43 -1.53
CA GLY A 123 20.40 12.45 -1.55
C GLY A 123 21.00 11.89 -2.84
N VAL A 124 22.31 11.60 -2.81
CA VAL A 124 23.05 11.16 -4.00
C VAL A 124 23.29 9.66 -3.92
N LEU A 125 22.66 8.93 -4.83
CA LEU A 125 22.95 7.52 -5.05
C LEU A 125 23.96 7.39 -6.19
N LYS A 126 25.12 6.80 -5.90
CA LYS A 126 26.18 6.58 -6.88
C LYS A 126 26.64 5.12 -6.89
N GLY A 127 26.90 4.58 -8.06
CA GLY A 127 27.52 3.28 -8.26
C GLY A 127 26.72 2.11 -7.71
N LYS A 128 27.34 1.28 -6.87
CA LYS A 128 26.76 0.01 -6.38
C LYS A 128 25.43 0.13 -5.61
N ASN A 129 25.00 1.34 -5.26
CA ASN A 129 23.78 1.58 -4.48
C ASN A 129 22.57 1.96 -5.37
N GLU A 130 22.69 1.93 -6.69
CA GLU A 130 21.61 2.32 -7.59
C GLU A 130 20.37 1.45 -7.47
N ASP A 131 20.53 0.19 -7.04
CA ASP A 131 19.44 -0.77 -6.85
C ASP A 131 18.90 -0.84 -5.40
N ILE A 132 19.51 -0.11 -4.46
CA ILE A 132 19.13 -0.20 -3.04
C ILE A 132 17.67 0.16 -2.80
N GLY A 133 17.14 1.17 -3.49
CA GLY A 133 15.76 1.58 -3.35
C GLY A 133 14.77 0.49 -3.78
N SER A 134 15.06 -0.25 -4.85
CA SER A 134 14.25 -1.38 -5.28
C SER A 134 14.29 -2.53 -4.26
N LYS A 135 15.45 -2.78 -3.65
CA LYS A 135 15.59 -3.79 -2.58
C LYS A 135 14.80 -3.39 -1.33
N ILE A 136 14.86 -2.10 -0.93
CA ILE A 136 14.06 -1.57 0.18
C ILE A 136 12.56 -1.72 -0.13
N ALA A 137 12.13 -1.37 -1.36
CA ALA A 137 10.73 -1.55 -1.76
C ALA A 137 10.30 -3.02 -1.68
N MET A 138 11.15 -3.95 -2.10
CA MET A 138 10.89 -5.40 -1.98
C MET A 138 10.78 -5.83 -0.52
N HIS A 139 11.69 -5.36 0.34
CA HIS A 139 11.63 -5.62 1.78
C HIS A 139 10.33 -5.10 2.40
N ILE A 140 9.89 -3.88 2.08
CA ILE A 140 8.63 -3.31 2.55
C ILE A 140 7.44 -4.20 2.16
N ALA A 141 7.41 -4.70 0.92
CA ALA A 141 6.34 -5.59 0.48
C ALA A 141 6.31 -6.91 1.26
N ALA A 142 7.48 -7.42 1.66
CA ALA A 142 7.61 -8.69 2.39
C ALA A 142 7.35 -8.53 3.89
N SER A 143 7.87 -7.47 4.52
CA SER A 143 7.86 -7.30 5.98
C SER A 143 6.73 -6.41 6.50
N ASN A 144 6.05 -5.68 5.61
CA ASN A 144 4.90 -4.82 5.91
C ASN A 144 5.11 -3.92 7.15
N PRO A 145 6.16 -3.08 7.20
CA PRO A 145 6.39 -2.19 8.33
C PRO A 145 5.22 -1.22 8.51
N LEU A 146 4.87 -0.93 9.75
CA LEU A 146 3.78 -0.01 10.09
C LEU A 146 4.19 1.46 9.95
N ALA A 147 5.48 1.75 10.11
CA ALA A 147 6.04 3.09 10.00
C ALA A 147 7.52 3.06 9.56
N LEU A 148 8.06 4.24 9.23
CA LEU A 148 9.47 4.41 8.90
C LEU A 148 10.36 4.14 10.13
N ASP A 149 9.99 4.71 11.27
CA ASP A 149 10.65 4.56 12.55
C ASP A 149 9.66 4.21 13.67
N LYS A 150 10.17 3.99 14.89
CA LYS A 150 9.36 3.61 16.04
C LYS A 150 8.35 4.68 16.45
N ASP A 151 8.73 5.95 16.32
CA ASP A 151 7.92 7.09 16.75
C ASP A 151 6.76 7.34 15.78
N GLY A 152 6.89 6.87 14.54
CA GLY A 152 5.84 6.93 13.52
C GLY A 152 4.75 5.87 13.66
N ILE A 153 4.91 4.87 14.53
CA ILE A 153 3.86 3.85 14.74
C ILE A 153 2.68 4.47 15.51
N ASP A 154 1.46 4.27 14.98
CA ASP A 154 0.24 4.81 15.59
C ASP A 154 0.13 4.38 17.07
N LYS A 155 -0.06 5.38 17.95
CA LYS A 155 -0.15 5.17 19.40
C LYS A 155 -1.25 4.17 19.78
N ASN A 156 -2.38 4.17 19.08
CA ASN A 156 -3.47 3.23 19.37
C ASN A 156 -3.04 1.77 19.09
N ILE A 157 -2.17 1.54 18.10
CA ILE A 157 -1.62 0.22 17.82
C ILE A 157 -0.67 -0.19 18.94
N VAL A 158 0.20 0.72 19.37
CA VAL A 158 1.14 0.46 20.48
C VAL A 158 0.40 0.19 21.79
N ASP A 159 -0.62 0.98 22.10
CA ASP A 159 -1.42 0.83 23.31
C ASP A 159 -2.16 -0.52 23.32
N LYS A 160 -2.76 -0.94 22.21
CA LYS A 160 -3.39 -2.27 22.09
C LYS A 160 -2.39 -3.41 22.28
N GLU A 161 -1.21 -3.30 21.70
CA GLU A 161 -0.15 -4.30 21.87
C GLU A 161 0.29 -4.38 23.34
N LEU A 162 0.43 -3.22 24.01
CA LEU A 162 0.73 -3.18 25.44
C LEU A 162 -0.34 -3.87 26.29
N GLU A 163 -1.63 -3.70 25.96
CA GLU A 163 -2.72 -4.40 26.64
C GLU A 163 -2.63 -5.92 26.47
N ILE A 164 -2.35 -6.39 25.25
CA ILE A 164 -2.14 -7.82 24.96
C ILE A 164 -0.97 -8.36 25.78
N ILE A 165 0.18 -7.69 25.74
CA ILE A 165 1.38 -8.07 26.48
C ILE A 165 1.10 -8.16 27.98
N LYS A 166 0.39 -7.18 28.56
CA LYS A 166 0.01 -7.18 29.98
C LYS A 166 -0.90 -8.36 30.33
N ALA A 167 -1.90 -8.64 29.50
CA ALA A 167 -2.80 -9.78 29.72
C ALA A 167 -2.05 -11.12 29.70
N GLU A 168 -1.14 -11.31 28.73
CA GLU A 168 -0.30 -12.52 28.65
C GLU A 168 0.57 -12.70 29.90
N ILE A 169 1.20 -11.62 30.37
CA ILE A 169 2.08 -11.64 31.55
C ILE A 169 1.27 -11.96 32.80
N THR A 170 0.11 -11.34 32.99
CA THR A 170 -0.78 -11.60 34.12
C THR A 170 -1.18 -13.06 34.19
N ASN A 171 -1.53 -13.65 33.05
CA ASN A 171 -1.89 -15.08 32.96
C ASN A 171 -0.71 -16.01 33.21
N SER A 172 0.52 -15.51 33.11
CA SER A 172 1.74 -16.34 33.33
C SER A 172 2.14 -16.48 34.80
N GLY A 173 1.49 -15.77 35.74
CA GLY A 173 1.73 -15.84 37.18
C GLY A 173 3.13 -15.38 37.64
N LYS A 174 3.86 -14.60 36.82
CA LYS A 174 5.23 -14.15 37.11
C LYS A 174 5.26 -13.01 38.13
N PRO A 175 6.34 -12.90 38.97
CA PRO A 175 6.51 -11.77 39.88
C PRO A 175 6.52 -10.42 39.14
N ALA A 176 6.02 -9.36 39.80
CA ALA A 176 5.82 -8.04 39.20
C ALA A 176 7.08 -7.42 38.57
N GLU A 177 8.25 -7.56 39.21
CA GLU A 177 9.51 -7.05 38.68
C GLU A 177 9.94 -7.76 37.37
N VAL A 178 9.70 -9.08 37.29
CA VAL A 178 9.97 -9.89 36.11
C VAL A 178 8.97 -9.53 35.01
N ALA A 179 7.71 -9.34 35.38
CA ALA A 179 6.63 -8.94 34.49
C ALA A 179 6.93 -7.62 33.78
N ASP A 180 7.42 -6.60 34.51
CA ASP A 180 7.78 -5.29 33.93
C ASP A 180 8.95 -5.38 32.93
N LYS A 181 9.99 -6.14 33.27
CA LYS A 181 11.12 -6.38 32.33
C LYS A 181 10.67 -7.08 31.06
N ILE A 182 9.83 -8.10 31.18
CA ILE A 182 9.28 -8.83 30.04
C ILE A 182 8.43 -7.90 29.17
N SER A 183 7.55 -7.07 29.79
CA SER A 183 6.72 -6.12 29.06
C SER A 183 7.56 -5.14 28.25
N LYS A 184 8.58 -4.54 28.87
CA LYS A 184 9.52 -3.62 28.18
C LYS A 184 10.27 -4.29 27.03
N GLY A 185 10.70 -5.54 27.22
CA GLY A 185 11.36 -6.31 26.17
C GLY A 185 10.43 -6.62 24.99
N LYS A 186 9.21 -7.07 25.28
CA LYS A 186 8.23 -7.40 24.24
C LYS A 186 7.80 -6.19 23.41
N ILE A 187 7.49 -5.06 24.08
CA ILE A 187 7.10 -3.84 23.35
C ILE A 187 8.26 -3.29 22.52
N SER A 188 9.48 -3.31 23.06
CA SER A 188 10.68 -2.90 22.29
C SER A 188 10.88 -3.76 21.05
N LYS A 189 10.68 -5.07 21.18
CA LYS A 189 10.73 -6.01 20.04
C LYS A 189 9.64 -5.69 19.02
N PHE A 190 8.39 -5.51 19.45
CA PHE A 190 7.28 -5.13 18.59
C PHE A 190 7.58 -3.87 17.78
N LEU A 191 8.08 -2.81 18.44
CA LEU A 191 8.45 -1.55 17.79
C LEU A 191 9.59 -1.73 16.78
N ASN A 192 10.58 -2.58 17.08
CA ASN A 192 11.66 -2.89 16.13
C ASN A 192 11.15 -3.67 14.91
N ASP A 193 10.35 -4.70 15.15
CA ASP A 193 9.86 -5.58 14.09
C ASP A 193 8.89 -4.87 13.14
N ASN A 194 8.26 -3.77 13.59
CA ASN A 194 7.25 -3.02 12.83
C ASN A 194 7.71 -1.64 12.32
N SER A 195 8.97 -1.27 12.53
CA SER A 195 9.54 -0.03 11.98
C SER A 195 10.63 -0.32 10.96
N LEU A 196 10.50 0.23 9.75
CA LEU A 196 11.36 -0.08 8.60
C LEU A 196 12.86 0.06 8.91
N LEU A 197 13.25 1.17 9.56
CA LEU A 197 14.64 1.46 9.87
C LEU A 197 15.26 0.54 10.95
N ASN A 198 14.45 -0.25 11.64
CA ASN A 198 14.88 -1.16 12.70
C ASN A 198 14.73 -2.64 12.32
N GLN A 199 14.07 -2.93 11.21
CA GLN A 199 13.96 -4.29 10.69
C GLN A 199 15.31 -4.80 10.18
N ILE A 200 15.56 -6.09 10.40
CA ILE A 200 16.75 -6.80 9.89
C ILE A 200 16.38 -7.47 8.57
N TRP A 201 17.24 -7.34 7.57
CA TRP A 201 17.07 -7.90 6.22
C TRP A 201 18.41 -8.29 5.57
#